data_5d586d583522e9d0dc610f5efa7ed429
#
_entry.id   5d586d583522e9d0dc610f5efa7ed429
#
_cell.length_a   1.000
_cell.length_b   1.000
_cell.length_c   1.000
_cell.angle_alpha   90.00
_cell.angle_beta   90.00
_cell.angle_gamma   90.00
#
_symmetry.space_group_name_H-M   'P 1'
#
loop_
_entity.id
_entity.type
_entity.pdbx_description
1 polymer ?
#
loop_
_entity_poly.entity_id
_entity_poly.type
_entity_poly.pdbx_seq_one_letter_code
_entity_poly.pdbx_strand_id
1 'polypeptide(L)'
;MKEQNQTRNISVGIVASVCALAVAVGGGIALWTNLKSTTTKTSDNSQNLTNPSTQNSPNQTLPVPPPATIDSPDSQLSPFSIQPEPKAVTEKTVELYWVKDSAGEIGLVSSGVKIKAANEPEAILTAAFDRLLSGPENTDVVSAIPEGTKIQALTVENNGVYIDLSEEFTSGGGSASMMGRLGQVIYTASSLEPDVKVWIFVGGKPLEMLGGEGLEVSQPITRQNFQQEFQLN
;
A
#
# COMPACT_ATOMS: atom_id res chain seq x y z
N MET A 1 -1.53 42.44 58.64
CA MET A 1 -2.40 41.92 57.62
C MET A 1 -1.91 40.52 57.30
N LYS A 2 -2.70 39.51 57.70
CA LYS A 2 -2.37 38.08 57.57
C LYS A 2 -2.99 37.57 56.31
N GLU A 3 -2.18 37.11 55.37
CA GLU A 3 -2.66 36.35 54.20
C GLU A 3 -2.80 34.90 54.58
N GLN A 4 -4.00 34.38 54.44
CA GLN A 4 -4.33 32.98 54.65
C GLN A 4 -4.07 32.18 53.38
N ASN A 5 -3.09 31.28 53.43
CA ASN A 5 -2.90 30.22 52.44
C ASN A 5 -3.97 29.14 52.66
N GLN A 6 -4.89 29.05 51.73
CA GLN A 6 -5.92 28.01 51.69
C GLN A 6 -5.42 26.82 50.88
N THR A 7 -4.85 25.84 51.55
CA THR A 7 -4.52 24.54 50.96
C THR A 7 -5.80 23.72 50.77
N ARG A 8 -6.16 23.46 49.53
CA ARG A 8 -7.25 22.54 49.17
C ARG A 8 -6.72 21.11 49.25
N ASN A 9 -7.15 20.41 50.31
CA ASN A 9 -6.98 18.97 50.45
C ASN A 9 -7.88 18.25 49.42
N ILE A 10 -7.28 17.55 48.50
CA ILE A 10 -7.97 16.62 47.62
C ILE A 10 -7.96 15.25 48.29
N SER A 11 -9.15 14.79 48.69
CA SER A 11 -9.36 13.44 49.22
C SER A 11 -9.11 12.39 48.16
N VAL A 12 -8.14 11.53 48.41
CA VAL A 12 -7.91 10.31 47.61
C VAL A 12 -8.90 9.26 48.09
N GLY A 13 -9.96 9.06 47.31
CA GLY A 13 -10.89 7.95 47.50
C GLY A 13 -10.35 6.69 46.83
N ILE A 14 -9.82 5.76 47.60
CA ILE A 14 -9.47 4.41 47.13
C ILE A 14 -10.76 3.62 47.01
N VAL A 15 -11.19 3.33 45.79
CA VAL A 15 -12.22 2.33 45.54
C VAL A 15 -11.53 1.04 45.08
N ALA A 16 -11.35 0.13 46.02
CA ALA A 16 -10.95 -1.23 45.72
C ALA A 16 -12.19 -2.01 45.22
N SER A 17 -12.27 -2.27 43.95
CA SER A 17 -13.28 -3.17 43.37
C SER A 17 -12.65 -4.53 43.15
N VAL A 18 -12.97 -5.48 44.01
CA VAL A 18 -12.62 -6.90 43.87
C VAL A 18 -13.68 -7.55 43.01
N CYS A 19 -13.36 -7.86 41.76
CA CYS A 19 -14.18 -8.75 40.93
C CYS A 19 -13.61 -10.15 40.96
N ALA A 20 -14.31 -11.04 41.61
CA ALA A 20 -14.06 -12.47 41.63
C ALA A 20 -14.44 -13.07 40.26
N LEU A 21 -13.48 -13.68 39.57
CA LEU A 21 -13.67 -14.43 38.34
C LEU A 21 -13.98 -15.89 38.72
N ALA A 22 -15.22 -16.32 38.43
CA ALA A 22 -15.59 -17.71 38.45
C ALA A 22 -15.15 -18.36 37.12
N VAL A 23 -14.24 -19.32 37.24
CA VAL A 23 -13.83 -20.17 36.11
C VAL A 23 -14.85 -21.30 35.99
N ALA A 24 -15.67 -21.30 34.95
CA ALA A 24 -16.48 -22.43 34.53
C ALA A 24 -15.69 -23.24 33.51
N VAL A 25 -15.20 -24.39 33.94
CA VAL A 25 -14.63 -25.43 33.06
C VAL A 25 -15.80 -26.18 32.45
N GLY A 26 -16.04 -25.99 31.19
CA GLY A 26 -17.00 -26.75 30.39
C GLY A 26 -16.29 -27.41 29.22
N GLY A 27 -16.00 -28.70 29.38
CA GLY A 27 -15.44 -29.52 28.32
C GLY A 27 -16.46 -29.84 27.24
N GLY A 28 -16.06 -29.69 26.00
CA GLY A 28 -16.83 -30.11 24.84
C GLY A 28 -15.91 -30.60 23.75
N ILE A 29 -15.58 -31.91 23.80
CA ILE A 29 -14.87 -32.59 22.72
C ILE A 29 -15.91 -32.93 21.65
N ALA A 30 -15.89 -32.25 20.53
CA ALA A 30 -16.61 -32.69 19.34
C ALA A 30 -15.58 -33.28 18.36
N LEU A 31 -15.56 -34.60 18.37
CA LEU A 31 -14.98 -35.45 17.32
C LEU A 31 -15.77 -35.23 16.03
N TRP A 32 -15.17 -34.68 15.03
CA TRP A 32 -15.65 -34.78 13.66
C TRP A 32 -14.86 -35.85 12.92
N THR A 33 -15.46 -37.02 12.92
CA THR A 33 -15.04 -38.16 12.12
C THR A 33 -15.36 -37.92 10.65
N ASN A 34 -14.34 -37.98 9.88
CA ASN A 34 -14.18 -38.52 8.54
C ASN A 34 -15.47 -39.08 7.88
N LEU A 35 -15.93 -38.45 6.83
CA LEU A 35 -16.84 -39.09 5.85
C LEU A 35 -16.10 -39.18 4.49
N LYS A 36 -15.57 -40.37 4.27
CA LYS A 36 -15.24 -40.90 2.96
C LYS A 36 -16.56 -41.05 2.17
N SER A 37 -16.64 -40.50 1.02
CA SER A 37 -17.67 -40.86 -0.01
C SER A 37 -16.89 -41.18 -1.29
N THR A 38 -16.73 -42.38 -1.48
CA THR A 38 -17.20 -43.36 -2.45
C THR A 38 -17.30 -42.85 -3.89
N THR A 39 -16.37 -43.38 -4.62
CA THR A 39 -16.27 -43.56 -6.07
C THR A 39 -17.60 -44.07 -6.67
N THR A 40 -18.03 -43.50 -7.77
CA THR A 40 -18.77 -44.22 -8.79
C THR A 40 -18.14 -43.96 -10.16
N LYS A 41 -17.59 -45.04 -10.68
CA LYS A 41 -17.19 -45.25 -12.06
C LYS A 41 -18.43 -45.40 -12.96
N THR A 42 -18.20 -45.10 -14.23
CA THR A 42 -18.75 -45.77 -15.44
C THR A 42 -19.16 -44.69 -16.42
N SER A 43 -18.86 -44.62 -17.68
CA SER A 43 -18.30 -45.55 -18.66
C SER A 43 -17.83 -44.77 -19.88
N ASP A 44 -16.79 -45.27 -20.45
CA ASP A 44 -16.47 -45.37 -21.86
C ASP A 44 -17.51 -44.86 -22.89
N ASN A 45 -17.05 -44.10 -23.82
CA ASN A 45 -17.16 -44.49 -25.22
C ASN A 45 -16.05 -43.84 -26.07
N SER A 46 -15.15 -44.70 -26.49
CA SER A 46 -14.20 -44.50 -27.57
C SER A 46 -14.93 -44.46 -28.91
N GLN A 47 -14.47 -43.66 -29.81
CA GLN A 47 -14.28 -43.95 -31.25
C GLN A 47 -13.79 -42.64 -31.89
N ASN A 48 -12.51 -42.51 -32.20
CA ASN A 48 -11.75 -43.04 -33.32
C ASN A 48 -12.39 -42.67 -34.69
N LEU A 49 -11.63 -41.97 -35.45
CA LEU A 49 -11.30 -42.21 -36.83
C LEU A 49 -10.96 -40.94 -37.63
N THR A 50 -9.70 -40.88 -37.93
CA THR A 50 -9.08 -40.76 -39.24
C THR A 50 -9.04 -39.41 -39.94
N ASN A 51 -7.82 -38.96 -40.02
CA ASN A 51 -7.29 -38.22 -41.17
C ASN A 51 -7.47 -39.06 -42.48
N PRO A 52 -7.61 -38.42 -43.64
CA PRO A 52 -6.43 -38.33 -44.49
C PRO A 52 -6.26 -37.01 -45.26
N SER A 53 -4.98 -36.71 -45.40
CA SER A 53 -4.30 -36.05 -46.51
C SER A 53 -5.05 -35.93 -47.83
N THR A 54 -4.83 -34.86 -48.59
CA THR A 54 -4.24 -34.85 -49.91
C THR A 54 -4.31 -33.47 -50.59
N GLN A 55 -3.14 -32.91 -50.81
CA GLN A 55 -2.62 -32.34 -52.07
C GLN A 55 -3.57 -31.48 -52.94
N ASN A 56 -3.20 -30.28 -53.26
CA ASN A 56 -2.57 -29.95 -54.55
C ASN A 56 -2.31 -28.45 -54.68
N SER A 57 -1.08 -28.15 -54.94
CA SER A 57 -0.64 -26.94 -55.64
C SER A 57 -1.06 -27.00 -57.10
N PRO A 58 -1.32 -25.87 -57.78
CA PRO A 58 -0.31 -25.47 -58.75
C PRO A 58 -0.02 -23.97 -58.78
N ASN A 59 1.24 -23.71 -58.76
CA ASN A 59 2.06 -22.75 -59.51
C ASN A 59 1.32 -21.90 -60.56
N GLN A 60 1.31 -20.58 -60.37
CA GLN A 60 1.20 -19.63 -61.46
C GLN A 60 2.24 -18.53 -61.29
N THR A 61 3.26 -18.70 -62.11
CA THR A 61 4.27 -17.71 -62.41
C THR A 61 3.65 -16.61 -63.29
N LEU A 62 3.75 -15.36 -62.90
CA LEU A 62 3.58 -14.20 -63.77
C LEU A 62 4.83 -13.31 -63.69
N PRO A 63 5.17 -12.66 -64.80
CA PRO A 63 6.53 -12.24 -65.10
C PRO A 63 6.94 -10.94 -64.39
N VAL A 64 8.23 -10.89 -64.10
CA VAL A 64 8.94 -9.73 -63.55
C VAL A 64 9.17 -8.69 -64.64
N PRO A 65 8.80 -7.41 -64.46
CA PRO A 65 9.31 -6.33 -65.30
C PRO A 65 10.70 -5.88 -64.85
N PRO A 66 11.56 -5.37 -65.69
CA PRO A 66 12.94 -5.05 -65.41
C PRO A 66 13.11 -3.79 -64.58
N PRO A 67 14.26 -3.64 -63.86
CA PRO A 67 14.49 -2.57 -62.95
C PRO A 67 14.66 -1.22 -63.63
N ALA A 68 13.85 -0.26 -63.25
CA ALA A 68 14.08 1.12 -63.62
C ALA A 68 15.09 1.71 -62.60
N THR A 69 16.23 2.10 -63.10
CA THR A 69 17.25 2.88 -62.41
C THR A 69 16.68 4.29 -62.19
N ILE A 70 16.47 4.65 -60.94
CA ILE A 70 16.22 6.04 -60.55
C ILE A 70 17.34 6.45 -59.63
N ASP A 71 18.10 7.44 -60.11
CA ASP A 71 19.14 8.14 -59.37
C ASP A 71 18.63 8.67 -58.06
N SER A 72 19.37 8.40 -57.01
CA SER A 72 19.19 8.96 -55.69
C SER A 72 19.68 10.40 -55.61
N PRO A 73 18.93 11.29 -54.97
CA PRO A 73 19.55 12.30 -54.13
C PRO A 73 19.55 11.80 -52.70
N ASP A 74 20.74 11.72 -52.21
CA ASP A 74 21.15 11.57 -50.83
C ASP A 74 20.33 12.48 -49.90
N SER A 75 19.33 11.88 -49.23
CA SER A 75 18.69 12.51 -48.06
C SER A 75 19.05 11.65 -46.86
N GLN A 76 20.13 12.00 -46.23
CA GLN A 76 20.48 11.55 -44.89
C GLN A 76 19.35 11.96 -43.93
N LEU A 77 18.36 11.12 -43.76
CA LEU A 77 17.48 11.16 -42.60
C LEU A 77 18.25 10.57 -41.45
N SER A 78 18.91 11.45 -40.69
CA SER A 78 19.41 11.12 -39.36
C SER A 78 18.23 10.55 -38.57
N PRO A 79 18.37 9.38 -37.91
CA PRO A 79 17.36 8.94 -36.97
C PRO A 79 17.35 9.97 -35.84
N PHE A 80 16.24 10.71 -35.73
CA PHE A 80 15.95 11.48 -34.53
C PHE A 80 15.89 10.50 -33.37
N SER A 81 17.01 10.32 -32.71
CA SER A 81 17.06 9.71 -31.39
C SER A 81 16.42 10.73 -30.45
N ILE A 82 15.12 10.52 -30.17
CA ILE A 82 14.47 11.22 -29.04
C ILE A 82 15.09 10.61 -27.78
N GLN A 83 16.23 11.13 -27.42
CA GLN A 83 16.81 10.88 -26.12
C GLN A 83 15.92 11.66 -25.12
N PRO A 84 15.25 11.00 -24.18
CA PRO A 84 14.47 11.71 -23.19
C PRO A 84 15.41 12.67 -22.46
N GLU A 85 15.11 13.96 -22.48
CA GLU A 85 15.85 14.95 -21.71
C GLU A 85 15.87 14.50 -20.25
N PRO A 86 17.06 14.52 -19.58
CA PRO A 86 17.13 14.20 -18.18
C PRO A 86 16.31 15.22 -17.39
N LYS A 87 15.21 14.78 -16.78
CA LYS A 87 14.38 15.61 -15.91
C LYS A 87 15.27 16.18 -14.81
N ALA A 88 15.23 17.49 -14.63
CA ALA A 88 16.04 18.18 -13.62
C ALA A 88 15.68 17.65 -12.23
N VAL A 89 16.67 17.10 -11.54
CA VAL A 89 16.52 16.66 -10.14
C VAL A 89 16.68 17.88 -9.24
N THR A 90 15.71 18.10 -8.37
CA THR A 90 15.71 19.17 -7.36
C THR A 90 15.74 18.58 -5.96
N GLU A 91 16.28 19.35 -5.01
CA GLU A 91 16.19 19.01 -3.58
C GLU A 91 14.96 19.70 -2.99
N LYS A 92 14.09 18.94 -2.35
CA LYS A 92 12.87 19.42 -1.70
C LYS A 92 12.76 18.84 -0.30
N THR A 93 12.31 19.63 0.66
CA THR A 93 11.98 19.13 2.00
C THR A 93 10.55 18.63 2.01
N VAL A 94 10.34 17.40 2.48
CA VAL A 94 9.04 16.75 2.61
C VAL A 94 8.88 16.24 4.04
N GLU A 95 7.69 16.36 4.59
CA GLU A 95 7.37 15.83 5.93
C GLU A 95 7.07 14.34 5.85
N LEU A 96 7.87 13.54 6.55
CA LEU A 96 7.59 12.14 6.83
C LEU A 96 6.98 12.01 8.22
N TYR A 97 6.10 11.04 8.40
CA TYR A 97 5.40 10.86 9.66
C TYR A 97 5.76 9.53 10.31
N TRP A 98 6.10 9.61 11.61
CA TRP A 98 6.54 8.50 12.43
C TRP A 98 5.62 8.32 13.62
N VAL A 99 5.60 7.13 14.16
CA VAL A 99 4.85 6.82 15.38
C VAL A 99 5.73 7.12 16.59
N LYS A 100 5.15 7.81 17.56
CA LYS A 100 5.74 8.01 18.88
C LYS A 100 4.78 7.47 19.93
N ASP A 101 5.31 6.63 20.83
CA ASP A 101 4.62 6.20 22.03
C ASP A 101 4.98 7.15 23.17
N SER A 102 3.97 7.76 23.76
CA SER A 102 4.11 8.63 24.91
C SER A 102 3.17 8.15 26.01
N ALA A 103 3.70 7.40 26.96
CA ALA A 103 2.96 6.88 28.12
C ALA A 103 1.76 5.98 27.76
N GLY A 104 1.87 5.21 26.65
CA GLY A 104 0.81 4.32 26.16
C GLY A 104 -0.16 4.99 25.19
N GLU A 105 0.03 6.27 24.89
CA GLU A 105 -0.70 6.97 23.84
C GLU A 105 0.16 7.02 22.56
N ILE A 106 -0.42 6.59 21.46
CA ILE A 106 0.24 6.59 20.15
C ILE A 106 -0.11 7.89 19.43
N GLY A 107 0.93 8.63 19.03
CA GLY A 107 0.80 9.84 18.24
C GLY A 107 1.63 9.78 16.97
N LEU A 108 1.32 10.66 16.01
CA LEU A 108 2.11 10.87 14.81
C LEU A 108 2.98 12.11 14.96
N VAL A 109 4.26 11.96 14.66
CA VAL A 109 5.26 13.05 14.72
C VAL A 109 5.87 13.22 13.35
N SER A 110 5.88 14.46 12.83
CA SER A 110 6.52 14.76 11.55
C SER A 110 8.03 14.95 11.68
N SER A 111 8.72 14.65 10.60
CA SER A 111 10.14 14.92 10.43
C SER A 111 10.39 15.42 9.00
N GLY A 112 10.93 16.63 8.88
CA GLY A 112 11.31 17.20 7.58
C GLY A 112 12.55 16.51 7.03
N VAL A 113 12.43 15.86 5.87
CA VAL A 113 13.51 15.16 5.20
C VAL A 113 13.78 15.78 3.84
N LYS A 114 15.07 15.97 3.50
CA LYS A 114 15.49 16.45 2.19
C LYS A 114 15.50 15.29 1.20
N ILE A 115 14.74 15.44 0.12
CA ILE A 115 14.59 14.46 -0.93
C ILE A 115 15.11 15.04 -2.25
N LYS A 116 15.85 14.23 -2.99
CA LYS A 116 16.29 14.53 -4.34
C LYS A 116 15.43 13.76 -5.32
N ALA A 117 14.57 14.43 -6.06
CA ALA A 117 13.69 13.85 -7.05
C ALA A 117 13.47 14.80 -8.23
N ALA A 118 12.88 14.31 -9.32
CA ALA A 118 12.30 15.17 -10.33
C ALA A 118 11.23 16.06 -9.69
N ASN A 119 11.05 17.29 -10.20
CA ASN A 119 10.12 18.26 -9.61
C ASN A 119 8.64 17.96 -9.93
N GLU A 120 8.30 16.68 -9.96
CA GLU A 120 6.94 16.18 -10.15
C GLU A 120 6.41 15.61 -8.84
N PRO A 121 5.16 15.89 -8.46
CA PRO A 121 4.60 15.42 -7.20
C PRO A 121 4.74 13.92 -7.00
N GLU A 122 4.52 13.12 -8.04
CA GLU A 122 4.65 11.67 -8.02
C GLU A 122 6.08 11.22 -7.69
N ALA A 123 7.08 11.80 -8.36
CA ALA A 123 8.49 11.49 -8.11
C ALA A 123 8.94 11.88 -6.69
N ILE A 124 8.44 13.02 -6.19
CA ILE A 124 8.73 13.51 -4.84
C ILE A 124 8.11 12.57 -3.80
N LEU A 125 6.84 12.20 -3.98
CA LEU A 125 6.15 11.30 -3.03
C LEU A 125 6.75 9.89 -3.09
N THR A 126 7.09 9.37 -4.25
CA THR A 126 7.77 8.08 -4.37
C THR A 126 9.06 8.06 -3.56
N ALA A 127 9.92 9.09 -3.73
CA ALA A 127 11.15 9.19 -2.96
C ALA A 127 10.90 9.41 -1.45
N ALA A 128 9.81 10.10 -1.08
CA ALA A 128 9.38 10.25 0.31
C ALA A 128 9.00 8.90 0.92
N PHE A 129 8.23 8.10 0.21
CA PHE A 129 7.85 6.75 0.66
C PHE A 129 9.02 5.79 0.71
N ASP A 130 9.96 5.82 -0.25
CA ASP A 130 11.19 5.04 -0.18
C ASP A 130 11.96 5.34 1.11
N ARG A 131 12.01 6.63 1.47
CA ARG A 131 12.65 7.06 2.71
C ARG A 131 11.85 6.65 3.95
N LEU A 132 10.52 6.73 3.92
CA LEU A 132 9.64 6.26 5.00
C LEU A 132 9.82 4.76 5.24
N LEU A 133 9.81 3.96 4.18
CA LEU A 133 9.94 2.50 4.26
C LEU A 133 11.33 2.05 4.72
N SER A 134 12.35 2.90 4.58
CA SER A 134 13.69 2.66 5.13
C SER A 134 13.76 2.79 6.66
N GLY A 135 12.70 3.28 7.30
CA GLY A 135 12.64 3.48 8.74
C GLY A 135 13.20 4.82 9.23
N PRO A 136 12.95 5.19 10.48
CA PRO A 136 13.42 6.44 11.09
C PRO A 136 14.92 6.38 11.40
N GLU A 137 15.59 7.53 11.28
CA GLU A 137 16.98 7.70 11.77
C GLU A 137 17.01 8.01 13.28
N ASN A 138 15.95 8.63 13.76
CA ASN A 138 15.79 8.98 15.17
C ASN A 138 15.21 7.81 15.95
N THR A 139 15.84 7.43 17.05
CA THR A 139 15.43 6.33 17.94
C THR A 139 14.25 6.68 18.86
N ASP A 140 13.85 7.96 18.93
CA ASP A 140 12.71 8.41 19.74
C ASP A 140 11.35 8.14 19.07
N VAL A 141 11.37 7.69 17.81
CA VAL A 141 10.19 7.36 17.01
C VAL A 141 10.37 6.02 16.33
N VAL A 142 9.27 5.40 15.96
CA VAL A 142 9.27 4.09 15.29
C VAL A 142 8.41 4.11 14.03
N SER A 143 8.63 3.14 13.16
CA SER A 143 7.70 2.84 12.09
C SER A 143 6.74 1.74 12.54
N ALA A 144 5.43 1.97 12.33
CA ALA A 144 4.42 0.93 12.46
C ALA A 144 4.22 0.14 11.17
N ILE A 145 4.80 0.61 10.07
CA ILE A 145 4.75 -0.09 8.77
C ILE A 145 5.65 -1.33 8.88
N PRO A 146 5.15 -2.53 8.55
CA PRO A 146 5.92 -3.75 8.62
C PRO A 146 7.17 -3.70 7.73
N GLU A 147 8.26 -4.27 8.24
CA GLU A 147 9.49 -4.42 7.47
C GLU A 147 9.23 -5.25 6.20
N GLY A 148 9.87 -4.88 5.12
CA GLY A 148 9.69 -5.54 3.83
C GLY A 148 8.52 -5.02 2.99
N THR A 149 7.68 -4.13 3.54
CA THR A 149 6.66 -3.41 2.76
C THR A 149 7.33 -2.62 1.63
N LYS A 150 6.74 -2.69 0.43
CA LYS A 150 7.23 -2.00 -0.79
C LYS A 150 6.11 -1.21 -1.44
N ILE A 151 6.48 -0.15 -2.14
CA ILE A 151 5.58 0.51 -3.08
C ILE A 151 5.52 -0.34 -4.34
N GLN A 152 4.34 -0.73 -4.77
CA GLN A 152 4.10 -1.38 -6.06
C GLN A 152 3.74 -0.36 -7.14
N ALA A 153 2.95 0.65 -6.77
CA ALA A 153 2.65 1.80 -7.60
C ALA A 153 2.33 3.03 -6.74
N LEU A 154 2.64 4.21 -7.26
CA LEU A 154 2.21 5.47 -6.70
C LEU A 154 1.89 6.42 -7.85
N THR A 155 0.71 7.00 -7.83
CA THR A 155 0.25 7.95 -8.85
C THR A 155 -0.40 9.14 -8.19
N VAL A 156 -0.12 10.33 -8.72
CA VAL A 156 -0.72 11.60 -8.28
C VAL A 156 -1.60 12.13 -9.40
N GLU A 157 -2.89 12.20 -9.14
CA GLU A 157 -3.89 12.71 -10.06
C GLU A 157 -4.55 14.00 -9.53
N ASN A 158 -5.34 14.66 -10.37
CA ASN A 158 -6.04 15.89 -9.96
C ASN A 158 -7.02 15.69 -8.80
N ASN A 159 -7.51 14.47 -8.60
CA ASN A 159 -8.47 14.11 -7.55
C ASN A 159 -7.80 13.53 -6.30
N GLY A 160 -6.50 13.20 -6.34
CA GLY A 160 -5.75 12.73 -5.19
C GLY A 160 -4.55 11.85 -5.45
N VAL A 161 -4.09 11.19 -4.40
CA VAL A 161 -2.93 10.30 -4.39
C VAL A 161 -3.41 8.85 -4.30
N TYR A 162 -2.89 8.02 -5.18
CA TYR A 162 -3.14 6.57 -5.24
C TYR A 162 -1.85 5.85 -4.92
N ILE A 163 -1.84 5.02 -3.89
CA ILE A 163 -0.67 4.25 -3.50
C ILE A 163 -1.03 2.77 -3.40
N ASP A 164 -0.27 1.92 -4.09
CA ASP A 164 -0.36 0.47 -3.99
C ASP A 164 0.87 -0.06 -3.25
N LEU A 165 0.61 -0.76 -2.16
CA LEU A 165 1.62 -1.34 -1.29
C LEU A 165 1.61 -2.86 -1.44
N SER A 166 2.73 -3.48 -1.12
CA SER A 166 2.83 -4.94 -1.11
C SER A 166 2.07 -5.55 0.09
N GLU A 167 1.79 -6.85 0.03
CA GLU A 167 0.94 -7.56 1.00
C GLU A 167 1.50 -7.53 2.43
N GLU A 168 2.82 -7.35 2.59
CA GLU A 168 3.48 -7.18 3.87
C GLU A 168 2.86 -6.04 4.70
N PHE A 169 2.32 -5.01 4.04
CA PHE A 169 1.67 -3.89 4.71
C PHE A 169 0.54 -4.31 5.64
N THR A 170 -0.17 -5.38 5.33
CA THR A 170 -1.29 -5.88 6.14
C THR A 170 -0.85 -6.84 7.25
N SER A 171 0.43 -7.20 7.30
CA SER A 171 0.94 -8.25 8.19
C SER A 171 1.17 -7.74 9.61
N GLY A 172 0.80 -8.55 10.59
CA GLY A 172 1.15 -8.37 12.01
C GLY A 172 0.63 -7.09 12.65
N GLY A 173 0.92 -6.95 13.95
CA GLY A 173 0.51 -5.81 14.78
C GLY A 173 -0.92 -5.93 15.31
N GLY A 174 -1.21 -5.19 16.38
CA GLY A 174 -2.57 -4.97 16.91
C GLY A 174 -3.15 -3.65 16.41
N SER A 175 -4.36 -3.31 16.85
CA SER A 175 -5.14 -2.14 16.40
C SER A 175 -4.34 -0.84 16.44
N ALA A 176 -3.58 -0.61 17.52
CA ALA A 176 -2.73 0.58 17.65
C ALA A 176 -1.64 0.68 16.58
N SER A 177 -0.98 -0.46 16.25
CA SER A 177 0.01 -0.51 15.17
C SER A 177 -0.63 -0.31 13.79
N MET A 178 -1.83 -0.84 13.58
CA MET A 178 -2.58 -0.67 12.33
C MET A 178 -3.00 0.79 12.12
N MET A 179 -3.51 1.45 13.15
CA MET A 179 -3.81 2.88 13.11
C MET A 179 -2.55 3.71 12.84
N GLY A 180 -1.44 3.40 13.53
CA GLY A 180 -0.17 4.09 13.34
C GLY A 180 0.34 3.97 11.90
N ARG A 181 0.34 2.76 11.31
CA ARG A 181 0.81 2.56 9.92
C ARG A 181 -0.10 3.24 8.90
N LEU A 182 -1.41 3.19 9.10
CA LEU A 182 -2.36 3.88 8.25
C LEU A 182 -2.13 5.39 8.29
N GLY A 183 -1.97 5.95 9.50
CA GLY A 183 -1.63 7.35 9.68
C GLY A 183 -0.31 7.75 9.02
N GLN A 184 0.76 6.94 9.16
CA GLN A 184 2.04 7.19 8.50
C GLN A 184 1.88 7.31 6.98
N VAL A 185 1.10 6.42 6.36
CA VAL A 185 0.86 6.44 4.91
C VAL A 185 0.05 7.67 4.52
N ILE A 186 -1.07 7.94 5.17
CA ILE A 186 -1.96 9.06 4.84
C ILE A 186 -1.25 10.40 4.98
N TYR A 187 -0.59 10.62 6.11
CA TYR A 187 0.08 11.90 6.38
C TYR A 187 1.30 12.12 5.49
N THR A 188 2.03 11.08 5.14
CA THR A 188 3.15 11.18 4.18
C THR A 188 2.64 11.40 2.77
N ALA A 189 1.60 10.69 2.31
CA ALA A 189 0.98 10.90 1.00
C ALA A 189 0.42 12.32 0.83
N SER A 190 -0.07 12.91 1.91
CA SER A 190 -0.61 14.27 1.94
C SER A 190 0.41 15.34 2.37
N SER A 191 1.71 15.02 2.35
CA SER A 191 2.75 15.98 2.79
C SER A 191 2.93 17.16 1.85
N LEU A 192 2.60 17.02 0.57
CA LEU A 192 2.63 18.11 -0.41
C LEU A 192 1.35 18.95 -0.41
N GLU A 193 0.22 18.33 -0.10
CA GLU A 193 -1.11 18.95 -0.06
C GLU A 193 -1.91 18.32 1.09
N PRO A 194 -2.09 19.02 2.23
CA PRO A 194 -2.67 18.44 3.45
C PRO A 194 -4.11 17.92 3.32
N ASP A 195 -4.90 18.51 2.42
CA ASP A 195 -6.30 18.16 2.23
C ASP A 195 -6.54 17.18 1.07
N VAL A 196 -5.45 16.68 0.47
CA VAL A 196 -5.55 15.73 -0.64
C VAL A 196 -6.22 14.43 -0.19
N LYS A 197 -7.00 13.86 -1.09
CA LYS A 197 -7.61 12.54 -0.91
C LYS A 197 -6.58 11.44 -1.19
N VAL A 198 -6.56 10.42 -0.37
CA VAL A 198 -5.63 9.30 -0.50
C VAL A 198 -6.42 8.01 -0.70
N TRP A 199 -6.06 7.24 -1.70
CA TRP A 199 -6.53 5.89 -1.94
C TRP A 199 -5.38 4.91 -1.72
N ILE A 200 -5.61 3.91 -0.89
CA ILE A 200 -4.62 2.89 -0.54
C ILE A 200 -5.06 1.55 -1.12
N PHE A 201 -4.14 0.91 -1.81
CA PHE A 201 -4.28 -0.43 -2.36
C PHE A 201 -3.24 -1.34 -1.75
N VAL A 202 -3.51 -2.62 -1.73
CA VAL A 202 -2.56 -3.65 -1.35
C VAL A 202 -2.65 -4.79 -2.35
N GLY A 203 -1.54 -5.05 -3.05
CA GLY A 203 -1.52 -6.06 -4.11
C GLY A 203 -2.52 -5.78 -5.23
N GLY A 204 -2.70 -4.52 -5.60
CA GLY A 204 -3.62 -4.07 -6.64
C GLY A 204 -5.10 -4.03 -6.24
N LYS A 205 -5.44 -4.30 -4.96
CA LYS A 205 -6.82 -4.28 -4.46
C LYS A 205 -7.03 -3.13 -3.48
N PRO A 206 -8.17 -2.42 -3.52
CA PRO A 206 -8.47 -1.41 -2.52
C PRO A 206 -8.37 -1.99 -1.10
N LEU A 207 -7.73 -1.24 -0.21
CA LEU A 207 -7.64 -1.62 1.20
C LEU A 207 -8.97 -1.28 1.89
N GLU A 208 -9.82 -2.27 2.12
CA GLU A 208 -11.11 -2.12 2.81
C GLU A 208 -10.99 -2.45 4.29
N MET A 209 -10.12 -3.38 4.62
CA MET A 209 -9.86 -3.80 6.00
C MET A 209 -8.37 -3.99 6.24
N LEU A 210 -7.89 -3.55 7.40
CA LEU A 210 -6.51 -3.71 7.83
C LEU A 210 -6.43 -4.61 9.05
N GLY A 211 -5.61 -5.67 8.90
CA GLY A 211 -5.31 -6.64 9.95
C GLY A 211 -6.42 -7.64 10.28
N GLY A 212 -6.06 -8.63 11.10
CA GLY A 212 -6.97 -9.73 11.49
C GLY A 212 -8.11 -9.31 12.42
N GLU A 213 -7.98 -8.16 13.08
CA GLU A 213 -9.02 -7.58 13.96
C GLU A 213 -10.06 -6.74 13.19
N GLY A 214 -9.82 -6.54 11.87
CA GLY A 214 -10.79 -5.94 10.97
C GLY A 214 -10.95 -4.42 11.15
N LEU A 215 -9.84 -3.67 11.18
CA LEU A 215 -9.90 -2.22 11.11
C LEU A 215 -10.45 -1.82 9.74
N GLU A 216 -11.69 -1.30 9.69
CA GLU A 216 -12.31 -0.82 8.46
C GLU A 216 -11.60 0.45 7.97
N VAL A 217 -11.35 0.51 6.65
CA VAL A 217 -10.67 1.63 6.00
C VAL A 217 -11.59 2.23 4.96
N SER A 218 -12.32 3.27 5.33
CA SER A 218 -13.17 4.02 4.41
C SER A 218 -12.32 4.86 3.45
N GLN A 219 -12.54 4.71 2.14
CA GLN A 219 -11.76 5.41 1.10
C GLN A 219 -12.66 6.28 0.21
N PRO A 220 -12.17 7.42 -0.31
CA PRO A 220 -10.86 8.02 -0.05
C PRO A 220 -10.73 8.54 1.37
N ILE A 221 -9.51 8.50 1.89
CA ILE A 221 -9.23 8.99 3.23
C ILE A 221 -8.44 10.31 3.17
N THR A 222 -8.75 11.25 4.08
CA THR A 222 -8.03 12.50 4.27
C THR A 222 -7.46 12.55 5.68
N ARG A 223 -6.55 13.47 5.97
CA ARG A 223 -6.08 13.70 7.37
C ARG A 223 -7.25 13.98 8.31
N GLN A 224 -8.20 14.79 7.86
CA GLN A 224 -9.36 15.15 8.68
C GLN A 224 -10.23 13.94 9.02
N ASN A 225 -10.56 13.10 8.01
CA ASN A 225 -11.35 11.89 8.23
C ASN A 225 -10.60 10.92 9.15
N PHE A 226 -9.31 10.75 8.92
CA PHE A 226 -8.46 9.90 9.73
C PHE A 226 -8.43 10.34 11.21
N GLN A 227 -8.27 11.64 11.48
CA GLN A 227 -8.31 12.17 12.84
C GLN A 227 -9.66 11.98 13.53
N GLN A 228 -10.77 12.14 12.78
CA GLN A 228 -12.12 11.96 13.32
C GLN A 228 -12.41 10.50 13.67
N GLU A 229 -11.92 9.57 12.85
CA GLU A 229 -12.20 8.14 12.98
C GLU A 229 -11.27 7.46 14.01
N PHE A 230 -9.98 7.79 13.98
CA PHE A 230 -8.96 7.04 14.73
C PHE A 230 -8.38 7.81 15.94
N GLN A 231 -8.70 9.08 16.13
CA GLN A 231 -8.30 9.89 17.30
C GLN A 231 -6.83 9.74 17.72
N LEU A 232 -5.92 9.65 16.75
CA LEU A 232 -4.49 9.72 17.03
C LEU A 232 -4.10 11.17 17.33
N ASN A 233 -3.47 11.39 18.48
CA ASN A 233 -2.99 12.70 18.96
C ASN A 233 -1.62 13.06 18.36
#